data_f2e9e4c775802d55629e3d02fe124eb3
#
_entry.id   f2e9e4c775802d55629e3d02fe124eb3
#
_cell.length_a   1.000
_cell.length_b   1.000
_cell.length_c   1.000
_cell.angle_alpha   90.00
_cell.angle_beta   90.00
_cell.angle_gamma   90.00
#
_symmetry.space_group_name_H-M   'P 1'
#
loop_
_entity.id
_entity.type
_entity.pdbx_description
1 polymer ?
#
loop_
_entity_poly.entity_id
_entity_poly.type
_entity_poly.pdbx_seq_one_letter_code
_entity_poly.pdbx_strand_id
1 'polypeptide(L)' 'MNAVITVVGKDKVGIIHGVSGILNENNVNILNISQTIMDGYFTMIMLTD' A
#
# COMPACT_ATOMS: atom_id res chain seq x y z
N MET A 1 4.26 -11.74 -12.98
CA MET A 1 3.57 -10.53 -13.48
C MET A 1 3.58 -9.47 -12.39
N ASN A 2 3.96 -8.25 -12.74
CA ASN A 2 4.03 -7.17 -11.76
C ASN A 2 2.75 -6.33 -11.79
N ALA A 3 2.37 -5.83 -10.63
CA ALA A 3 1.24 -4.93 -10.50
C ALA A 3 1.62 -3.71 -9.68
N VAL A 4 1.03 -2.57 -10.02
CA VAL A 4 1.18 -1.34 -9.24
C VAL A 4 -0.12 -1.11 -8.48
N ILE A 5 -0.01 -0.96 -7.17
CA ILE A 5 -1.15 -0.73 -6.30
C ILE A 5 -1.00 0.66 -5.69
N THR A 6 -2.03 1.49 -5.85
CA THR A 6 -2.06 2.84 -5.28
C THR A 6 -3.16 2.93 -4.24
N VAL A 7 -2.81 3.44 -3.06
CA VAL A 7 -3.75 3.59 -1.95
C VAL A 7 -3.72 5.05 -1.48
N VAL A 8 -4.90 5.63 -1.28
CA VAL A 8 -5.05 7.00 -0.78
C VAL A 8 -6.07 7.00 0.34
N GLY A 9 -5.76 7.65 1.46
CA GLY A 9 -6.68 7.75 2.58
C GLY A 9 -6.17 8.66 3.68
N LYS A 10 -6.95 8.79 4.74
CA LYS A 10 -6.61 9.66 5.86
C LYS A 10 -5.99 8.92 7.04
N ASP A 11 -6.29 7.63 7.21
CA ASP A 11 -5.80 6.84 8.32
C ASP A 11 -4.65 5.94 7.86
N LYS A 12 -3.43 6.43 8.06
CA LYS A 12 -2.23 5.70 7.62
C LYS A 12 -2.13 4.32 8.26
N VAL A 13 -2.37 4.22 9.57
CA VAL A 13 -2.20 2.96 10.30
C VAL A 13 -3.23 1.92 9.86
N GLY A 14 -4.49 2.32 9.78
CA GLY A 14 -5.56 1.42 9.34
C GLY A 14 -5.38 0.96 7.90
N ILE A 15 -4.96 1.88 7.02
CA ILE A 15 -4.73 1.55 5.62
C ILE A 15 -3.58 0.55 5.47
N ILE A 16 -2.45 0.80 6.12
CA ILE A 16 -1.30 -0.10 6.03
C ILE A 16 -1.67 -1.48 6.56
N HIS A 17 -2.37 -1.53 7.69
CA HIS A 17 -2.77 -2.80 8.31
C HIS A 17 -3.70 -3.59 7.39
N GLY A 18 -4.72 -2.94 6.83
CA GLY A 18 -5.67 -3.60 5.95
C GLY A 18 -5.05 -4.08 4.65
N VAL A 19 -4.27 -3.23 4.00
CA VAL A 19 -3.62 -3.58 2.72
C VAL A 19 -2.59 -4.69 2.92
N SER A 20 -1.78 -4.60 3.97
CA SER A 20 -0.78 -5.64 4.25
C SER A 20 -1.41 -6.99 4.53
N GLY A 21 -2.55 -7.01 5.22
CA GLY A 21 -3.29 -8.25 5.48
C GLY A 21 -3.76 -8.90 4.19
N ILE A 22 -4.36 -8.12 3.30
CA ILE A 22 -4.85 -8.62 2.02
C ILE A 22 -3.70 -9.17 1.16
N LEU A 23 -2.60 -8.44 1.07
CA LEU A 23 -1.44 -8.88 0.30
C LEU A 23 -0.85 -10.18 0.86
N ASN A 24 -0.76 -10.28 2.17
CA ASN A 24 -0.26 -11.47 2.83
C ASN A 24 -1.14 -12.69 2.56
N GLU A 25 -2.47 -12.52 2.64
CA GLU A 25 -3.42 -13.61 2.37
C GLU A 25 -3.32 -14.11 0.94
N ASN A 26 -2.96 -13.26 -0.02
CA ASN A 26 -2.87 -13.61 -1.42
C ASN A 26 -1.45 -13.93 -1.88
N ASN A 27 -0.51 -14.01 -0.95
CA ASN A 27 0.91 -14.31 -1.24
C ASN A 27 1.52 -13.33 -2.24
N VAL A 28 1.13 -12.06 -2.13
CA VAL A 28 1.68 -11.01 -2.99
C VAL A 28 2.97 -10.48 -2.38
N ASN A 29 4.02 -10.47 -3.18
CA ASN A 29 5.33 -10.00 -2.74
C ASN A 29 5.51 -8.53 -3.11
N ILE A 30 5.85 -7.69 -2.13
CA ILE A 30 6.10 -6.27 -2.35
C ILE A 30 7.56 -6.08 -2.78
N LEU A 31 7.77 -5.57 -3.97
CA LEU A 31 9.10 -5.32 -4.52
C LEU A 31 9.60 -3.94 -4.17
N ASN A 32 8.71 -2.95 -4.12
CA ASN A 32 9.07 -1.58 -3.80
C ASN A 32 7.85 -0.84 -3.28
N ILE A 33 8.07 0.15 -2.43
CA ILE A 33 7.00 0.93 -1.82
C ILE A 33 7.44 2.39 -1.69
N SER A 34 6.54 3.31 -2.02
CA SER A 34 6.75 4.74 -1.87
C SER A 34 5.55 5.34 -1.13
N GLN A 35 5.82 6.17 -0.14
CA GLN A 35 4.79 6.77 0.71
C GLN A 35 4.97 8.28 0.76
N THR A 36 3.85 9.00 0.78
CA THR A 36 3.84 10.46 0.88
C THR A 36 2.65 10.89 1.72
N ILE A 37 2.85 11.91 2.55
CA ILE A 37 1.76 12.54 3.31
C ILE A 37 1.63 13.97 2.82
N MET A 38 0.43 14.37 2.43
CA MET A 38 0.14 15.71 1.94
C MET A 38 -1.21 16.15 2.47
N ASP A 39 -1.25 17.28 3.20
CA ASP A 39 -2.47 17.83 3.78
C ASP A 39 -3.25 16.82 4.63
N GLY A 40 -2.55 15.98 5.39
CA GLY A 40 -3.19 14.96 6.21
C GLY A 40 -3.65 13.73 5.44
N TYR A 41 -3.48 13.69 4.13
CA TYR A 41 -3.78 12.50 3.32
C TYR A 41 -2.53 11.66 3.13
N PHE A 42 -2.70 10.38 3.33
CA PHE A 42 -1.65 9.40 3.11
C PHE A 42 -1.79 8.78 1.72
N THR A 43 -0.72 8.77 0.96
CA THR A 43 -0.66 8.13 -0.36
C THR A 43 0.44 7.10 -0.35
N MET A 44 0.14 5.90 -0.86
CA MET A 44 1.11 4.81 -0.94
C MET A 44 1.02 4.17 -2.32
N ILE A 45 2.19 4.00 -2.95
CA ILE A 45 2.30 3.32 -4.23
C ILE A 45 3.22 2.13 -4.03
N MET A 46 2.76 0.94 -4.41
CA MET A 46 3.53 -0.29 -4.27
C MET A 46 3.71 -0.96 -5.62
N LEU A 47 4.92 -1.44 -5.87
CA LEU A 47 5.18 -2.36 -6.96
C LEU A 47 5.19 -3.77 -6.38
N THR A 48 4.38 -4.66 -6.93
CA THR A 48 4.22 -6.02 -6.43
C THR A 48 4.51 -7.05 -7.52
N ASP A 49 4.79 -8.24 -7.06
CA ASP A 49 5.03 -9.37 -7.96
C ASP A 49 3.91 -10.40 -7.84
#